data_17f2181477ce41f338e2f86870f55530
#
_entry.id   17f2181477ce41f338e2f86870f55530
#
_cell.length_a   1.000
_cell.length_b   1.000
_cell.length_c   1.000
_cell.angle_alpha   90.00
_cell.angle_beta   90.00
_cell.angle_gamma   90.00
#
_symmetry.space_group_name_H-M   'P 1'
#
loop_
_entity.id
_entity.type
_entity.pdbx_description
1 polymer ?
#
loop_
_entity_poly.entity_id
_entity_poly.type
_entity_poly.pdbx_seq_one_letter_code
_entity_poly.pdbx_strand_id
1 'polypeptide(L)'
;MRRLLALVLSLAGLVFTANGYRPVSKQGYLAGYAFGSGVFASELPTQAIVTQLAALAVVSPRLSARVRAITWLVSVLSWLGLLGLRRTGRAADQPLTAALDAGLGPDRRAESGDLWKRPAPGGATAKKPGAARMLRIYRDYAHDADISYGECGSRNHLDIWRRPDLDRGGRAPVLLQIPGGAWMTGNKRGQAHPLMSHLAELGWVCVAINYRLSPRSTWPDQIVDVKRAIAWTKEHIAEYGGDPDWIAITGGSAGGHLSALAALTPNDPRFQPGFADADTRVQAAIPFYGVYDFTRSDSSMHPMMVPMLQKHVFKVKRREHPDEFRVASPITHVRQDAPPFFVLHGTNDSLIPVEQARSFVARLRETSDQPVVYAELPCAQHAFDIFGSARAAHAAVAVEQFLAEVYASRPASTSVGLTKLAPS
;
A
#
# COMPACT_ATOMS: atom_id res chain seq x y z
N MET A 1 0.23 44.80 5.75
CA MET A 1 0.57 43.60 4.98
C MET A 1 1.28 42.55 5.84
N ARG A 2 2.46 42.79 6.44
CA ARG A 2 3.24 41.78 7.21
C ARG A 2 2.52 41.22 8.45
N ARG A 3 1.76 42.06 9.21
CA ARG A 3 0.96 41.61 10.37
C ARG A 3 -0.10 40.59 9.94
N LEU A 4 -0.82 40.88 8.86
CA LEU A 4 -1.84 39.98 8.29
C LEU A 4 -1.20 38.67 7.82
N LEU A 5 -0.07 38.74 7.11
CA LEU A 5 0.66 37.58 6.64
C LEU A 5 1.06 36.64 7.78
N ALA A 6 1.62 37.17 8.89
CA ALA A 6 2.04 36.39 10.02
C ALA A 6 0.86 35.67 10.71
N LEU A 7 -0.27 36.35 10.91
CA LEU A 7 -1.49 35.76 11.45
C LEU A 7 -2.07 34.68 10.53
N VAL A 8 -2.11 34.95 9.22
CA VAL A 8 -2.58 33.98 8.23
C VAL A 8 -1.72 32.73 8.20
N LEU A 9 -0.38 32.87 8.23
CA LEU A 9 0.53 31.72 8.26
C LEU A 9 0.37 30.86 9.51
N SER A 10 0.25 31.49 10.71
CA SER A 10 0.07 30.71 11.95
C SER A 10 -1.31 30.04 12.01
N LEU A 11 -2.37 30.70 11.56
CA LEU A 11 -3.71 30.10 11.49
C LEU A 11 -3.76 28.96 10.44
N ALA A 12 -3.14 29.16 9.27
CA ALA A 12 -3.03 28.10 8.27
C ALA A 12 -2.28 26.90 8.80
N GLY A 13 -1.18 27.12 9.57
CA GLY A 13 -0.47 26.03 10.26
C GLY A 13 -1.35 25.28 11.27
N LEU A 14 -2.18 25.99 12.03
CA LEU A 14 -3.11 25.37 12.99
C LEU A 14 -4.20 24.57 12.26
N VAL A 15 -4.80 25.12 11.19
CA VAL A 15 -5.80 24.41 10.36
C VAL A 15 -5.18 23.16 9.71
N PHE A 16 -3.97 23.28 9.18
CA PHE A 16 -3.21 22.14 8.65
C PHE A 16 -3.04 21.02 9.69
N THR A 17 -2.68 21.38 10.93
CA THR A 17 -2.53 20.43 12.03
C THR A 17 -3.85 19.81 12.44
N ALA A 18 -4.90 20.61 12.58
CA ALA A 18 -6.25 20.14 12.93
C ALA A 18 -6.78 19.16 11.88
N ASN A 19 -6.50 19.40 10.59
CA ASN A 19 -6.86 18.50 9.50
C ASN A 19 -6.19 17.12 9.62
N GLY A 20 -4.99 17.03 10.19
CA GLY A 20 -4.32 15.75 10.46
C GLY A 20 -5.06 14.88 11.50
N TYR A 21 -5.75 15.51 12.48
CA TYR A 21 -6.58 14.80 13.46
C TYR A 21 -7.99 14.51 12.97
N ARG A 22 -8.58 15.48 12.30
CA ARG A 22 -9.94 15.38 11.75
C ARG A 22 -9.97 16.08 10.40
N PRO A 23 -10.05 15.33 9.31
CA PRO A 23 -10.12 15.89 7.97
C PRO A 23 -11.25 16.91 7.84
N VAL A 24 -10.95 18.08 7.30
CA VAL A 24 -11.94 19.16 7.09
C VAL A 24 -13.06 18.74 6.16
N SER A 25 -12.81 17.73 5.34
CA SER A 25 -13.82 17.05 4.53
C SER A 25 -13.35 15.63 4.23
N LYS A 26 -14.23 14.65 4.45
CA LYS A 26 -14.06 13.27 3.97
C LYS A 26 -14.80 13.04 2.65
N GLN A 27 -15.62 13.99 2.22
CA GLN A 27 -16.44 13.92 1.02
C GLN A 27 -16.59 15.33 0.42
N GLY A 28 -16.54 15.43 -0.91
CA GLY A 28 -16.74 16.68 -1.62
C GLY A 28 -15.47 17.41 -2.07
N TYR A 29 -15.60 18.67 -2.48
CA TYR A 29 -14.54 19.44 -3.14
C TYR A 29 -13.27 19.67 -2.28
N LEU A 30 -13.40 19.71 -0.97
CA LEU A 30 -12.28 19.89 -0.07
C LEU A 30 -11.54 18.58 0.28
N ALA A 31 -12.01 17.43 -0.17
CA ALA A 31 -11.37 16.14 0.13
C ALA A 31 -9.93 16.06 -0.41
N GLY A 32 -9.65 16.62 -1.58
CA GLY A 32 -8.29 16.72 -2.12
C GLY A 32 -7.36 17.57 -1.25
N TYR A 33 -7.84 18.70 -0.72
CA TYR A 33 -7.09 19.50 0.26
C TYR A 33 -6.90 18.73 1.57
N ALA A 34 -7.98 18.10 2.07
CA ALA A 34 -7.95 17.31 3.29
C ALA A 34 -6.95 16.15 3.18
N PHE A 35 -6.92 15.46 2.04
CA PHE A 35 -5.93 14.45 1.71
C PHE A 35 -4.51 15.02 1.71
N GLY A 36 -4.22 16.00 0.84
CA GLY A 36 -2.85 16.51 0.68
C GLY A 36 -2.29 17.06 1.98
N SER A 37 -3.00 17.99 2.64
CA SER A 37 -2.53 18.56 3.91
C SER A 37 -2.52 17.53 5.04
N GLY A 38 -3.47 16.60 5.07
CA GLY A 38 -3.59 15.57 6.12
C GLY A 38 -2.45 14.55 6.07
N VAL A 39 -2.06 14.06 4.87
CA VAL A 39 -0.95 13.11 4.75
C VAL A 39 0.39 13.75 5.15
N PHE A 40 0.63 15.02 4.78
CA PHE A 40 1.83 15.72 5.22
C PHE A 40 1.84 15.97 6.73
N ALA A 41 0.70 16.33 7.33
CA ALA A 41 0.59 16.54 8.76
C ALA A 41 0.82 15.25 9.56
N SER A 42 0.28 14.13 9.12
CA SER A 42 0.37 12.84 9.82
C SER A 42 1.70 12.12 9.60
N GLU A 43 2.26 12.18 8.38
CA GLU A 43 3.46 11.40 8.04
C GLU A 43 4.77 12.20 8.13
N LEU A 44 4.72 13.54 7.98
CA LEU A 44 5.87 14.43 8.01
C LEU A 44 5.75 15.55 9.08
N PRO A 45 5.27 15.27 10.31
CA PRO A 45 4.99 16.30 11.29
C PRO A 45 6.24 17.08 11.72
N THR A 46 7.41 16.46 11.76
CA THR A 46 8.68 17.14 12.10
C THR A 46 9.07 18.14 11.01
N GLN A 47 8.93 17.79 9.75
CA GLN A 47 9.20 18.67 8.61
C GLN A 47 8.21 19.85 8.61
N ALA A 48 6.93 19.58 8.92
CA ALA A 48 5.92 20.62 9.03
C ALA A 48 6.26 21.63 10.16
N ILE A 49 6.72 21.16 11.33
CA ILE A 49 7.18 22.05 12.43
C ILE A 49 8.35 22.91 11.95
N VAL A 50 9.36 22.31 11.32
CA VAL A 50 10.55 23.05 10.84
C VAL A 50 10.15 24.10 9.81
N THR A 51 9.25 23.77 8.87
CA THR A 51 8.76 24.71 7.85
C THR A 51 8.00 25.88 8.49
N GLN A 52 7.10 25.60 9.43
CA GLN A 52 6.36 26.66 10.16
C GLN A 52 7.29 27.52 10.98
N LEU A 53 8.28 26.94 11.66
CA LEU A 53 9.27 27.68 12.46
C LEU A 53 10.11 28.62 11.56
N ALA A 54 10.58 28.12 10.42
CA ALA A 54 11.35 28.91 9.46
C ALA A 54 10.52 30.09 8.92
N ALA A 55 9.26 29.85 8.54
CA ALA A 55 8.36 30.90 8.08
C ALA A 55 8.14 31.97 9.17
N LEU A 56 7.94 31.55 10.42
CA LEU A 56 7.73 32.44 11.55
C LEU A 56 9.00 33.25 11.88
N ALA A 57 10.18 32.64 11.80
CA ALA A 57 11.45 33.30 12.04
C ALA A 57 11.68 34.47 11.04
N VAL A 58 11.24 34.34 9.79
CA VAL A 58 11.36 35.40 8.78
C VAL A 58 10.42 36.56 9.01
N VAL A 59 9.18 36.29 9.45
CA VAL A 59 8.16 37.36 9.56
C VAL A 59 8.09 38.00 10.97
N SER A 60 8.44 37.26 12.02
CA SER A 60 8.24 37.62 13.42
C SER A 60 9.07 38.86 13.90
N PRO A 61 10.36 39.06 13.52
CA PRO A 61 11.17 40.14 14.04
C PRO A 61 10.62 41.56 13.81
N ARG A 62 9.77 41.69 12.79
CA ARG A 62 9.22 43.00 12.36
C ARG A 62 7.78 43.24 12.82
N LEU A 63 7.27 42.41 13.76
CA LEU A 63 5.92 42.51 14.32
C LEU A 63 5.93 43.29 15.63
N SER A 64 4.80 43.98 15.93
CA SER A 64 4.59 44.53 17.29
C SER A 64 4.53 43.40 18.30
N ALA A 65 4.87 43.69 19.57
CA ALA A 65 4.95 42.69 20.66
C ALA A 65 3.65 41.85 20.77
N ARG A 66 2.49 42.51 20.74
CA ARG A 66 1.18 41.80 20.83
C ARG A 66 0.94 40.86 19.66
N VAL A 67 1.13 41.30 18.42
CA VAL A 67 0.91 40.44 17.23
C VAL A 67 1.90 39.29 17.23
N ARG A 68 3.16 39.53 17.59
CA ARG A 68 4.18 38.50 17.73
C ARG A 68 3.78 37.47 18.76
N ALA A 69 3.34 37.87 19.94
CA ALA A 69 2.89 36.93 20.99
C ALA A 69 1.73 36.05 20.53
N ILE A 70 0.71 36.62 19.88
CA ILE A 70 -0.42 35.87 19.34
C ILE A 70 0.04 34.86 18.28
N THR A 71 0.88 35.30 17.34
CA THR A 71 1.39 34.46 16.25
C THR A 71 2.19 33.28 16.80
N TRP A 72 3.06 33.51 17.77
CA TRP A 72 3.82 32.46 18.45
C TRP A 72 2.91 31.51 19.22
N LEU A 73 1.93 32.01 19.97
CA LEU A 73 0.99 31.17 20.72
C LEU A 73 0.25 30.20 19.78
N VAL A 74 -0.33 30.71 18.67
CA VAL A 74 -1.04 29.89 17.67
C VAL A 74 -0.11 28.86 17.04
N SER A 75 1.14 29.24 16.75
CA SER A 75 2.11 28.31 16.16
C SER A 75 2.55 27.24 17.15
N VAL A 76 2.74 27.56 18.43
CA VAL A 76 3.04 26.57 19.49
C VAL A 76 1.90 25.56 19.63
N LEU A 77 0.63 25.99 19.59
CA LEU A 77 -0.51 25.08 19.59
C LEU A 77 -0.49 24.13 18.40
N SER A 78 -0.18 24.65 17.20
CA SER A 78 0.02 23.83 16.00
C SER A 78 1.13 22.80 16.21
N TRP A 79 2.28 23.19 16.72
CA TRP A 79 3.42 22.28 16.96
C TRP A 79 3.14 21.21 18.00
N LEU A 80 2.44 21.55 19.08
CA LEU A 80 1.98 20.56 20.07
C LEU A 80 1.06 19.53 19.44
N GLY A 81 0.14 19.96 18.56
CA GLY A 81 -0.68 19.05 17.78
C GLY A 81 0.16 18.17 16.84
N LEU A 82 1.11 18.74 16.09
CA LEU A 82 2.00 17.96 15.21
C LEU A 82 2.86 16.95 16.00
N LEU A 83 3.31 17.30 17.21
CA LEU A 83 4.00 16.36 18.10
C LEU A 83 3.07 15.22 18.55
N GLY A 84 1.78 15.50 18.76
CA GLY A 84 0.77 14.49 19.02
C GLY A 84 0.61 13.52 17.82
N LEU A 85 0.48 14.03 16.59
CA LEU A 85 0.44 13.21 15.37
C LEU A 85 1.70 12.36 15.20
N ARG A 86 2.87 12.93 15.50
CA ARG A 86 4.14 12.19 15.51
C ARG A 86 4.12 11.03 16.51
N ARG A 87 3.57 11.23 17.72
CA ARG A 87 3.41 10.16 18.72
C ARG A 87 2.48 9.06 18.20
N THR A 88 1.32 9.44 17.62
CA THR A 88 0.38 8.50 17.01
C THR A 88 1.04 7.67 15.90
N GLY A 89 1.81 8.31 15.01
CA GLY A 89 2.54 7.60 13.97
C GLY A 89 3.61 6.63 14.49
N ARG A 90 4.26 6.99 15.61
CA ARG A 90 5.27 6.14 16.29
C ARG A 90 4.65 4.97 17.07
N ALA A 91 3.43 5.12 17.54
CA ALA A 91 2.68 4.08 18.25
C ALA A 91 1.84 3.21 17.29
N ALA A 92 2.08 3.28 15.98
CA ALA A 92 1.33 2.49 14.99
C ALA A 92 1.62 0.99 15.10
N ASP A 93 2.68 0.59 15.77
CA ASP A 93 2.96 -0.81 16.13
C ASP A 93 1.84 -1.44 16.96
N GLN A 94 1.24 -0.68 17.88
CA GLN A 94 0.19 -1.18 18.79
C GLN A 94 -1.07 -1.67 18.02
N PRO A 95 -1.75 -0.86 17.18
CA PRO A 95 -2.90 -1.34 16.41
C PRO A 95 -2.53 -2.40 15.38
N LEU A 96 -1.33 -2.39 14.82
CA LEU A 96 -0.85 -3.40 13.89
C LEU A 96 -0.64 -4.75 14.60
N THR A 97 -0.01 -4.74 15.78
CA THR A 97 0.18 -5.92 16.61
C THR A 97 -1.18 -6.51 17.04
N ALA A 98 -2.08 -5.67 17.54
CA ALA A 98 -3.43 -6.11 17.92
C ALA A 98 -4.19 -6.72 16.74
N ALA A 99 -4.04 -6.17 15.52
CA ALA A 99 -4.66 -6.72 14.33
C ALA A 99 -4.10 -8.10 13.94
N LEU A 100 -2.78 -8.28 14.05
CA LEU A 100 -2.12 -9.58 13.81
C LEU A 100 -2.57 -10.62 14.84
N ASP A 101 -2.60 -10.27 16.13
CA ASP A 101 -3.06 -11.16 17.20
C ASP A 101 -4.52 -11.58 17.01
N ALA A 102 -5.36 -10.64 16.59
CA ALA A 102 -6.78 -10.93 16.33
C ALA A 102 -7.02 -11.80 15.09
N GLY A 103 -6.17 -11.68 14.05
CA GLY A 103 -6.36 -12.39 12.79
C GLY A 103 -5.58 -13.70 12.67
N LEU A 104 -4.45 -13.84 13.36
CA LEU A 104 -3.56 -15.00 13.28
C LEU A 104 -3.51 -15.80 14.59
N GLY A 105 -3.94 -15.22 15.69
CA GLY A 105 -3.76 -15.75 17.05
C GLY A 105 -2.38 -15.41 17.64
N PRO A 106 -2.30 -15.23 18.98
CA PRO A 106 -1.08 -14.77 19.64
C PRO A 106 0.07 -15.80 19.58
N ASP A 107 -0.23 -17.08 19.60
CA ASP A 107 0.77 -18.15 19.68
C ASP A 107 1.53 -18.38 18.37
N ARG A 108 0.91 -18.13 17.23
CA ARG A 108 1.51 -18.33 15.90
C ARG A 108 2.70 -17.41 15.63
N ARG A 109 2.71 -16.20 16.19
CA ARG A 109 3.76 -15.19 16.00
C ARG A 109 5.12 -15.59 16.58
N ALA A 110 5.16 -16.43 17.61
CA ALA A 110 6.40 -16.87 18.24
C ALA A 110 7.21 -17.81 17.33
N GLU A 111 6.54 -18.58 16.48
CA GLU A 111 7.17 -19.54 15.57
C GLU A 111 7.68 -18.88 14.28
N SER A 112 7.01 -17.82 13.79
CA SER A 112 7.41 -17.15 12.55
C SER A 112 8.69 -16.32 12.67
N GLY A 113 9.03 -15.88 13.87
CA GLY A 113 10.23 -15.06 14.13
C GLY A 113 11.57 -15.74 13.80
N ASP A 114 11.61 -17.07 13.67
CA ASP A 114 12.82 -17.83 13.36
C ASP A 114 13.06 -18.05 11.86
N LEU A 115 12.01 -17.97 11.03
CA LEU A 115 12.10 -18.22 9.58
C LEU A 115 12.94 -17.19 8.83
N TRP A 116 12.95 -15.93 9.30
CA TRP A 116 13.59 -14.80 8.65
C TRP A 116 14.86 -14.31 9.35
N LYS A 117 15.24 -14.93 10.47
CA LYS A 117 16.50 -14.64 11.19
C LYS A 117 17.75 -15.17 10.48
N ARG A 118 17.72 -15.32 9.17
CA ARG A 118 18.98 -15.45 8.43
C ARG A 118 19.72 -14.13 8.58
N PRO A 119 20.83 -14.07 9.33
CA PRO A 119 21.61 -12.85 9.41
C PRO A 119 22.02 -12.47 7.98
N ALA A 120 21.62 -11.27 7.55
CA ALA A 120 22.22 -10.70 6.36
C ALA A 120 23.72 -10.68 6.57
N PRO A 121 24.54 -11.11 5.61
CA PRO A 121 25.97 -10.89 5.68
C PRO A 121 26.21 -9.39 5.90
N GLY A 122 26.65 -8.99 7.11
CA GLY A 122 26.87 -7.59 7.44
C GLY A 122 25.95 -6.93 8.47
N GLY A 123 25.03 -7.67 9.13
CA GLY A 123 24.28 -7.19 10.30
C GLY A 123 23.46 -5.93 10.08
N ALA A 124 22.74 -5.84 8.97
CA ALA A 124 21.83 -4.72 8.70
C ALA A 124 20.52 -4.90 9.50
N THR A 125 20.53 -4.46 10.75
CA THR A 125 19.28 -4.06 11.44
C THR A 125 18.55 -3.08 10.51
N ALA A 126 17.24 -3.26 10.33
CA ALA A 126 16.40 -2.41 9.49
C ALA A 126 16.78 -0.94 9.67
N LYS A 127 17.50 -0.38 8.70
CA LYS A 127 18.01 1.00 8.80
C LYS A 127 16.81 1.93 8.85
N LYS A 128 16.67 2.69 9.93
CA LYS A 128 15.56 3.62 10.12
C LYS A 128 15.31 4.45 8.86
N PRO A 129 14.07 4.52 8.36
CA PRO A 129 13.77 5.29 7.18
C PRO A 129 14.11 6.77 7.42
N GLY A 130 14.74 7.41 6.43
CA GLY A 130 15.07 8.82 6.43
C GLY A 130 14.96 9.37 5.01
N ALA A 131 14.72 10.67 4.87
CA ALA A 131 14.53 11.30 3.56
C ALA A 131 15.68 11.00 2.58
N ALA A 132 16.92 11.06 3.04
CA ALA A 132 18.10 10.74 2.21
C ALA A 132 18.14 9.25 1.76
N ARG A 133 17.61 8.34 2.59
CA ARG A 133 17.50 6.93 2.21
C ARG A 133 16.40 6.74 1.17
N MET A 134 15.25 7.38 1.35
CA MET A 134 14.13 7.31 0.38
C MET A 134 14.56 7.73 -1.03
N LEU A 135 15.45 8.73 -1.16
CA LEU A 135 15.98 9.16 -2.44
C LEU A 135 16.94 8.14 -3.10
N ARG A 136 17.56 7.25 -2.32
CA ARG A 136 18.53 6.26 -2.82
C ARG A 136 17.96 4.84 -2.90
N ILE A 137 16.84 4.59 -2.24
CA ILE A 137 16.29 3.24 -2.02
C ILE A 137 16.08 2.49 -3.34
N TYR A 138 15.61 3.18 -4.38
CA TYR A 138 15.41 2.58 -5.70
C TYR A 138 16.74 2.03 -6.29
N ARG A 139 17.84 2.78 -6.16
CA ARG A 139 19.15 2.37 -6.68
C ARG A 139 19.78 1.23 -5.87
N ASP A 140 19.46 1.15 -4.58
CA ASP A 140 20.06 0.17 -3.69
C ASP A 140 19.50 -1.24 -3.92
N TYR A 141 18.25 -1.35 -4.43
CA TYR A 141 17.53 -2.63 -4.58
C TYR A 141 16.98 -2.93 -5.97
N ALA A 142 16.74 -1.97 -6.82
CA ALA A 142 16.23 -2.19 -8.17
C ALA A 142 17.37 -2.55 -9.12
N HIS A 143 17.71 -3.82 -9.19
CA HIS A 143 18.83 -4.30 -9.99
C HIS A 143 18.47 -4.67 -11.44
N ASP A 144 17.23 -5.09 -11.69
CA ASP A 144 16.73 -5.44 -13.02
C ASP A 144 15.49 -4.57 -13.30
N ALA A 145 15.56 -3.70 -14.31
CA ALA A 145 14.56 -2.66 -14.53
C ALA A 145 14.03 -2.67 -15.97
N ASP A 146 12.80 -2.15 -16.13
CA ASP A 146 12.12 -1.98 -17.42
C ASP A 146 11.96 -3.28 -18.22
N ILE A 147 11.80 -4.42 -17.51
CA ILE A 147 11.55 -5.73 -18.12
C ILE A 147 10.12 -5.76 -18.66
N SER A 148 9.96 -6.16 -19.91
CA SER A 148 8.63 -6.30 -20.53
C SER A 148 7.94 -7.59 -20.08
N TYR A 149 6.67 -7.47 -19.65
CA TYR A 149 5.81 -8.62 -19.35
C TYR A 149 4.59 -8.72 -20.30
N GLY A 150 4.54 -7.85 -21.32
CA GLY A 150 3.46 -7.82 -22.30
C GLY A 150 3.70 -6.80 -23.40
N GLU A 151 2.72 -6.62 -24.27
CA GLU A 151 2.87 -5.91 -25.54
C GLU A 151 2.58 -4.40 -25.49
N CYS A 152 2.16 -3.86 -24.34
CA CYS A 152 1.73 -2.46 -24.23
C CYS A 152 2.89 -1.48 -23.89
N GLY A 153 4.12 -1.79 -24.35
CA GLY A 153 5.31 -0.97 -24.18
C GLY A 153 5.59 -0.69 -22.69
N SER A 154 5.96 0.54 -22.36
CA SER A 154 6.31 0.91 -20.99
C SER A 154 5.19 0.71 -19.96
N ARG A 155 3.93 0.51 -20.41
CA ARG A 155 2.80 0.19 -19.52
C ARG A 155 2.77 -1.28 -19.11
N ASN A 156 3.45 -2.15 -19.83
CA ASN A 156 3.69 -3.54 -19.43
C ASN A 156 5.17 -3.78 -19.06
N HIS A 157 5.81 -2.80 -18.43
CA HIS A 157 7.15 -2.97 -17.83
C HIS A 157 7.05 -3.20 -16.33
N LEU A 158 7.98 -4.00 -15.81
CA LEU A 158 8.19 -4.22 -14.38
C LEU A 158 9.66 -3.96 -14.01
N ASP A 159 9.90 -3.73 -12.70
CA ASP A 159 11.23 -3.67 -12.09
C ASP A 159 11.31 -4.74 -11.01
N ILE A 160 12.44 -5.43 -10.91
CA ILE A 160 12.72 -6.44 -9.89
C ILE A 160 13.65 -5.84 -8.84
N TRP A 161 13.19 -5.85 -7.60
CA TRP A 161 13.90 -5.36 -6.43
C TRP A 161 14.38 -6.55 -5.61
N ARG A 162 15.65 -6.61 -5.32
CA ARG A 162 16.26 -7.60 -4.45
C ARG A 162 17.57 -7.07 -3.88
N ARG A 163 18.07 -7.67 -2.84
CA ARG A 163 19.42 -7.35 -2.34
C ARG A 163 20.48 -7.83 -3.34
N PRO A 164 21.62 -7.11 -3.45
CA PRO A 164 22.65 -7.42 -4.46
C PRO A 164 23.24 -8.82 -4.36
N ASP A 165 23.33 -9.35 -3.13
CA ASP A 165 23.93 -10.64 -2.78
C ASP A 165 22.92 -11.78 -2.68
N LEU A 166 21.67 -11.59 -3.17
CA LEU A 166 20.68 -12.67 -3.22
C LEU A 166 21.16 -13.77 -4.18
N ASP A 167 21.13 -15.01 -3.68
CA ASP A 167 21.39 -16.18 -4.52
C ASP A 167 20.29 -16.32 -5.59
N ARG A 168 20.68 -16.22 -6.85
CA ARG A 168 19.78 -16.37 -7.98
C ARG A 168 19.32 -17.82 -8.21
N GLY A 169 20.04 -18.80 -7.69
CA GLY A 169 19.63 -20.22 -7.67
C GLY A 169 18.68 -20.58 -6.52
N GLY A 170 18.38 -19.61 -5.62
CA GLY A 170 17.47 -19.77 -4.50
C GLY A 170 15.99 -19.74 -4.90
N ARG A 171 15.14 -19.94 -3.90
CA ARG A 171 13.68 -19.81 -4.02
C ARG A 171 13.17 -18.82 -2.97
N ALA A 172 13.53 -17.55 -3.15
CA ALA A 172 13.10 -16.48 -2.27
C ALA A 172 11.60 -16.19 -2.47
N PRO A 173 10.84 -15.94 -1.39
CA PRO A 173 9.44 -15.54 -1.55
C PRO A 173 9.31 -14.25 -2.35
N VAL A 174 8.21 -14.11 -3.08
CA VAL A 174 7.99 -13.01 -4.03
C VAL A 174 6.86 -12.10 -3.55
N LEU A 175 7.07 -10.78 -3.62
CA LEU A 175 6.02 -9.77 -3.48
C LEU A 175 5.79 -9.06 -4.81
N LEU A 176 4.57 -9.14 -5.36
CA LEU A 176 4.16 -8.36 -6.53
C LEU A 176 3.45 -7.08 -6.09
N GLN A 177 4.00 -5.91 -6.45
CA GLN A 177 3.49 -4.60 -6.08
C GLN A 177 2.80 -3.91 -7.25
N ILE A 178 1.57 -3.44 -7.02
CA ILE A 178 0.72 -2.74 -7.98
C ILE A 178 0.59 -1.28 -7.55
N PRO A 179 0.97 -0.29 -8.39
CA PRO A 179 0.87 1.11 -8.02
C PRO A 179 -0.58 1.60 -7.97
N GLY A 180 -0.86 2.52 -7.03
CA GLY A 180 -2.08 3.32 -7.00
C GLY A 180 -2.04 4.48 -7.99
N GLY A 181 -3.13 5.29 -7.99
CA GLY A 181 -3.25 6.48 -8.83
C GLY A 181 -4.57 6.55 -9.58
N ALA A 182 -5.66 6.14 -8.94
CA ALA A 182 -7.03 6.20 -9.48
C ALA A 182 -7.17 5.55 -10.87
N TRP A 183 -6.37 4.53 -11.17
CA TRP A 183 -6.28 3.84 -12.48
C TRP A 183 -5.87 4.75 -13.65
N MET A 184 -5.53 6.02 -13.39
CA MET A 184 -5.21 7.05 -14.39
C MET A 184 -3.77 7.54 -14.33
N THR A 185 -3.11 7.37 -13.20
CA THR A 185 -1.73 7.80 -12.97
C THR A 185 -0.95 6.71 -12.21
N GLY A 186 0.29 7.01 -11.88
CA GLY A 186 1.15 6.09 -11.13
C GLY A 186 2.09 5.28 -12.02
N ASN A 187 3.10 4.74 -11.37
CA ASN A 187 4.10 3.88 -12.00
C ASN A 187 4.83 3.03 -10.95
N LYS A 188 5.55 2.03 -11.40
CA LYS A 188 6.32 1.06 -10.61
C LYS A 188 7.43 1.65 -9.71
N ARG A 189 7.78 2.93 -9.91
CA ARG A 189 8.89 3.61 -9.18
C ARG A 189 8.43 4.62 -8.14
N GLY A 190 7.12 4.76 -7.94
CA GLY A 190 6.57 5.87 -7.12
C GLY A 190 6.04 5.47 -5.74
N GLN A 191 5.91 4.18 -5.44
CA GLN A 191 5.15 3.74 -4.25
C GLN A 191 5.74 2.49 -3.59
N ALA A 192 5.28 2.19 -2.36
CA ALA A 192 5.63 1.01 -1.57
C ALA A 192 7.14 0.83 -1.29
N HIS A 193 7.95 1.87 -1.44
CA HIS A 193 9.39 1.80 -1.19
C HIS A 193 9.75 1.33 0.23
N PRO A 194 9.06 1.79 1.32
CA PRO A 194 9.33 1.29 2.66
C PRO A 194 9.13 -0.22 2.76
N LEU A 195 8.03 -0.75 2.22
CA LEU A 195 7.70 -2.17 2.27
C LEU A 195 8.67 -3.00 1.41
N MET A 196 8.83 -2.63 0.13
CA MET A 196 9.69 -3.40 -0.79
C MET A 196 11.14 -3.42 -0.34
N SER A 197 11.69 -2.28 0.14
CA SER A 197 13.07 -2.27 0.65
C SER A 197 13.23 -3.07 1.93
N HIS A 198 12.22 -3.08 2.81
CA HIS A 198 12.24 -3.89 4.02
C HIS A 198 12.28 -5.39 3.69
N LEU A 199 11.41 -5.85 2.79
CA LEU A 199 11.37 -7.25 2.38
C LEU A 199 12.62 -7.65 1.57
N ALA A 200 13.10 -6.80 0.67
CA ALA A 200 14.33 -7.07 -0.06
C ALA A 200 15.55 -7.25 0.86
N GLU A 201 15.69 -6.44 1.93
CA GLU A 201 16.72 -6.63 2.97
C GLU A 201 16.62 -8.00 3.65
N LEU A 202 15.41 -8.52 3.81
CA LEU A 202 15.15 -9.83 4.38
C LEU A 202 15.34 -10.98 3.37
N GLY A 203 15.73 -10.67 2.14
CA GLY A 203 15.99 -11.67 1.12
C GLY A 203 14.80 -12.03 0.23
N TRP A 204 13.77 -11.21 0.20
CA TRP A 204 12.66 -11.35 -0.73
C TRP A 204 12.99 -10.79 -2.11
N VAL A 205 12.31 -11.29 -3.12
CA VAL A 205 12.25 -10.67 -4.45
C VAL A 205 10.94 -9.88 -4.57
N CYS A 206 11.04 -8.56 -4.83
CA CYS A 206 9.87 -7.72 -5.03
C CYS A 206 9.76 -7.32 -6.50
N VAL A 207 8.60 -7.51 -7.08
CA VAL A 207 8.27 -7.18 -8.49
C VAL A 207 7.33 -6.00 -8.49
N ALA A 208 7.79 -4.83 -8.96
CA ALA A 208 6.97 -3.62 -9.09
C ALA A 208 6.54 -3.45 -10.55
N ILE A 209 5.24 -3.38 -10.81
CA ILE A 209 4.70 -3.35 -12.17
C ILE A 209 4.15 -1.98 -12.56
N ASN A 210 4.16 -1.69 -13.86
CA ASN A 210 3.24 -0.75 -14.47
C ASN A 210 2.00 -1.51 -14.95
N TYR A 211 0.94 -0.81 -15.28
CA TYR A 211 -0.23 -1.32 -16.00
C TYR A 211 -0.83 -0.21 -16.87
N ARG A 212 -1.65 -0.55 -17.85
CA ARG A 212 -2.33 0.43 -18.71
C ARG A 212 -3.22 1.36 -17.90
N LEU A 213 -3.20 2.65 -18.24
CA LEU A 213 -3.89 3.71 -17.50
C LEU A 213 -5.04 4.31 -18.31
N SER A 214 -6.13 4.58 -17.62
CA SER A 214 -7.25 5.39 -18.13
C SER A 214 -6.83 6.87 -18.25
N PRO A 215 -7.43 7.67 -19.11
CA PRO A 215 -8.54 7.31 -20.01
C PRO A 215 -8.10 6.68 -21.33
N ARG A 216 -6.79 6.49 -21.59
CA ARG A 216 -6.32 5.85 -22.83
C ARG A 216 -6.79 4.41 -22.92
N SER A 217 -6.70 3.69 -21.80
CA SER A 217 -7.22 2.33 -21.65
C SER A 217 -8.51 2.35 -20.82
N THR A 218 -9.35 1.35 -21.00
CA THR A 218 -10.66 1.23 -20.37
C THR A 218 -10.69 -0.05 -19.52
N TRP A 219 -11.44 -0.07 -18.42
CA TRP A 219 -11.75 -1.29 -17.72
C TRP A 219 -12.25 -2.38 -18.72
N PRO A 220 -11.76 -3.63 -18.67
CA PRO A 220 -10.91 -4.25 -17.64
C PRO A 220 -9.40 -4.28 -17.93
N ASP A 221 -8.85 -3.44 -18.82
CA ASP A 221 -7.44 -3.48 -19.23
C ASP A 221 -6.47 -3.49 -18.04
N GLN A 222 -6.79 -2.79 -16.94
CA GLN A 222 -5.92 -2.67 -15.77
C GLN A 222 -5.77 -4.01 -15.06
N ILE A 223 -6.86 -4.74 -14.84
CA ILE A 223 -6.80 -6.06 -14.17
C ILE A 223 -6.21 -7.12 -15.09
N VAL A 224 -6.44 -7.03 -16.39
CA VAL A 224 -5.83 -7.93 -17.40
C VAL A 224 -4.30 -7.81 -17.35
N ASP A 225 -3.77 -6.59 -17.27
CA ASP A 225 -2.33 -6.37 -17.18
C ASP A 225 -1.75 -6.90 -15.85
N VAL A 226 -2.47 -6.73 -14.74
CA VAL A 226 -2.06 -7.32 -13.44
C VAL A 226 -2.01 -8.84 -13.51
N LYS A 227 -3.03 -9.47 -14.11
CA LYS A 227 -3.05 -10.93 -14.31
C LYS A 227 -1.90 -11.41 -15.20
N ARG A 228 -1.60 -10.67 -16.27
CA ARG A 228 -0.47 -10.96 -17.15
C ARG A 228 0.87 -10.84 -16.41
N ALA A 229 1.01 -9.83 -15.53
CA ALA A 229 2.19 -9.69 -14.70
C ALA A 229 2.35 -10.83 -13.69
N ILE A 230 1.26 -11.36 -13.12
CA ILE A 230 1.32 -12.55 -12.25
C ILE A 230 1.78 -13.77 -13.06
N ALA A 231 1.20 -14.00 -14.25
CA ALA A 231 1.57 -15.11 -15.13
C ALA A 231 3.06 -15.01 -15.51
N TRP A 232 3.52 -13.84 -15.94
CA TRP A 232 4.93 -13.59 -16.25
C TRP A 232 5.84 -13.86 -15.04
N THR A 233 5.44 -13.42 -13.86
CA THR A 233 6.21 -13.62 -12.63
C THR A 233 6.34 -15.12 -12.32
N LYS A 234 5.29 -15.90 -12.47
CA LYS A 234 5.34 -17.36 -12.30
C LYS A 234 6.27 -18.05 -13.30
N GLU A 235 6.33 -17.55 -14.53
CA GLU A 235 7.15 -18.13 -15.59
C GLU A 235 8.64 -17.80 -15.44
N HIS A 236 8.98 -16.58 -15.02
CA HIS A 236 10.35 -16.05 -15.15
C HIS A 236 11.04 -15.73 -13.81
N ILE A 237 10.33 -15.63 -12.68
CA ILE A 237 10.93 -15.08 -11.46
C ILE A 237 12.04 -15.96 -10.86
N ALA A 238 12.07 -17.25 -11.22
CA ALA A 238 13.15 -18.15 -10.82
C ALA A 238 14.53 -17.72 -11.37
N GLU A 239 14.58 -17.09 -12.55
CA GLU A 239 15.79 -16.52 -13.13
C GLU A 239 16.41 -15.40 -12.28
N TYR A 240 15.60 -14.80 -11.42
CA TYR A 240 15.96 -13.71 -10.51
C TYR A 240 16.09 -14.15 -9.04
N GLY A 241 16.00 -15.47 -8.78
CA GLY A 241 16.12 -16.07 -7.46
C GLY A 241 14.79 -16.12 -6.67
N GLY A 242 13.66 -15.81 -7.31
CA GLY A 242 12.34 -15.86 -6.69
C GLY A 242 11.68 -17.23 -6.78
N ASP A 243 10.74 -17.50 -5.88
CA ASP A 243 9.92 -18.71 -5.86
C ASP A 243 8.64 -18.50 -6.68
N PRO A 244 8.47 -19.13 -7.87
CA PRO A 244 7.28 -19.00 -8.69
C PRO A 244 6.03 -19.59 -8.02
N ASP A 245 6.19 -20.49 -7.05
CA ASP A 245 5.08 -21.13 -6.34
C ASP A 245 4.61 -20.31 -5.14
N TRP A 246 5.38 -19.25 -4.75
CA TRP A 246 5.00 -18.43 -3.61
C TRP A 246 5.07 -16.93 -3.92
N ILE A 247 3.94 -16.38 -4.36
CA ILE A 247 3.78 -14.97 -4.73
C ILE A 247 2.69 -14.34 -3.85
N ALA A 248 3.07 -13.33 -3.07
CA ALA A 248 2.12 -12.44 -2.40
C ALA A 248 1.88 -11.20 -3.27
N ILE A 249 0.69 -10.59 -3.16
CA ILE A 249 0.32 -9.42 -3.95
C ILE A 249 -0.06 -8.24 -3.05
N THR A 250 0.39 -7.05 -3.41
CA THR A 250 0.10 -5.81 -2.66
C THR A 250 -0.12 -4.62 -3.57
N GLY A 251 -0.71 -3.58 -3.02
CA GLY A 251 -0.87 -2.29 -3.70
C GLY A 251 -1.68 -1.31 -2.86
N GLY A 252 -1.52 -0.01 -3.13
CA GLY A 252 -2.27 1.04 -2.46
C GLY A 252 -3.36 1.65 -3.34
N SER A 253 -4.51 2.04 -2.78
CA SER A 253 -5.56 2.75 -3.52
C SER A 253 -6.10 1.92 -4.71
N ALA A 254 -5.99 2.42 -5.94
CA ALA A 254 -6.29 1.65 -7.15
C ALA A 254 -5.48 0.35 -7.23
N GLY A 255 -4.23 0.35 -6.74
CA GLY A 255 -3.41 -0.87 -6.62
C GLY A 255 -3.96 -1.82 -5.55
N GLY A 256 -4.50 -1.30 -4.45
CA GLY A 256 -5.18 -2.07 -3.41
C GLY A 256 -6.47 -2.74 -3.93
N HIS A 257 -7.23 -2.04 -4.76
CA HIS A 257 -8.36 -2.61 -5.49
C HIS A 257 -7.90 -3.75 -6.41
N LEU A 258 -6.91 -3.50 -7.28
CA LEU A 258 -6.44 -4.46 -8.27
C LEU A 258 -5.78 -5.69 -7.61
N SER A 259 -5.05 -5.52 -6.51
CA SER A 259 -4.45 -6.63 -5.76
C SER A 259 -5.52 -7.52 -5.12
N ALA A 260 -6.54 -6.93 -4.49
CA ALA A 260 -7.65 -7.67 -3.91
C ALA A 260 -8.46 -8.42 -4.99
N LEU A 261 -8.78 -7.75 -6.10
CA LEU A 261 -9.52 -8.37 -7.20
C LEU A 261 -8.72 -9.50 -7.83
N ALA A 262 -7.43 -9.30 -8.09
CA ALA A 262 -6.58 -10.33 -8.67
C ALA A 262 -6.50 -11.58 -7.78
N ALA A 263 -6.38 -11.41 -6.47
CA ALA A 263 -6.32 -12.50 -5.50
C ALA A 263 -7.64 -13.30 -5.42
N LEU A 264 -8.78 -12.61 -5.59
CA LEU A 264 -10.12 -13.22 -5.50
C LEU A 264 -10.63 -13.81 -6.84
N THR A 265 -9.96 -13.54 -7.95
CA THR A 265 -10.34 -14.02 -9.29
C THR A 265 -9.22 -14.84 -9.95
N PRO A 266 -8.60 -15.84 -9.26
CA PRO A 266 -7.55 -16.63 -9.89
C PRO A 266 -8.11 -17.35 -11.11
N ASN A 267 -7.31 -17.42 -12.18
CA ASN A 267 -7.62 -18.15 -13.42
C ASN A 267 -8.97 -17.79 -14.06
N ASP A 268 -9.47 -16.57 -13.81
CA ASP A 268 -10.73 -16.10 -14.39
C ASP A 268 -10.50 -15.69 -15.86
N PRO A 269 -11.09 -16.41 -16.83
CA PRO A 269 -10.85 -16.15 -18.25
C PRO A 269 -11.32 -14.76 -18.71
N ARG A 270 -12.24 -14.13 -17.99
CA ARG A 270 -12.70 -12.75 -18.27
C ARG A 270 -11.54 -11.73 -18.15
N PHE A 271 -10.56 -12.04 -17.30
CA PHE A 271 -9.40 -11.19 -17.02
C PHE A 271 -8.09 -11.74 -17.58
N GLN A 272 -8.17 -12.84 -18.37
CA GLN A 272 -7.02 -13.50 -18.98
C GLN A 272 -7.16 -13.70 -20.51
N PRO A 273 -7.57 -12.68 -21.29
CA PRO A 273 -7.71 -12.82 -22.72
C PRO A 273 -6.34 -13.11 -23.37
N GLY A 274 -6.27 -14.21 -24.13
CA GLY A 274 -5.07 -14.66 -24.82
C GLY A 274 -4.04 -15.38 -23.95
N PHE A 275 -4.32 -15.60 -22.64
CA PHE A 275 -3.51 -16.40 -21.72
C PHE A 275 -4.38 -17.09 -20.65
N ALA A 276 -5.52 -17.63 -21.07
CA ALA A 276 -6.51 -18.24 -20.18
C ALA A 276 -5.96 -19.45 -19.39
N ASP A 277 -4.99 -20.19 -19.96
CA ASP A 277 -4.38 -21.35 -19.35
C ASP A 277 -3.30 -21.03 -18.30
N ALA A 278 -2.88 -19.75 -18.21
CA ALA A 278 -1.86 -19.34 -17.25
C ALA A 278 -2.41 -19.34 -15.84
N ASP A 279 -1.64 -19.90 -14.88
CA ASP A 279 -1.99 -19.83 -13.46
C ASP A 279 -1.73 -18.43 -12.90
N THR A 280 -2.79 -17.79 -12.42
CA THR A 280 -2.72 -16.45 -11.77
C THR A 280 -3.09 -16.47 -10.30
N ARG A 281 -3.00 -17.63 -9.62
CA ARG A 281 -3.18 -17.73 -8.16
C ARG A 281 -2.04 -17.06 -7.41
N VAL A 282 -2.37 -16.42 -6.29
CA VAL A 282 -1.43 -15.83 -5.35
C VAL A 282 -1.65 -16.40 -3.95
N GLN A 283 -0.61 -16.43 -3.13
CA GLN A 283 -0.62 -17.10 -1.83
C GLN A 283 -1.05 -16.20 -0.68
N ALA A 284 -0.99 -14.88 -0.86
CA ALA A 284 -1.48 -13.89 0.10
C ALA A 284 -1.80 -12.56 -0.60
N ALA A 285 -2.69 -11.75 -0.03
CA ALA A 285 -3.01 -10.42 -0.53
C ALA A 285 -2.96 -9.37 0.58
N ILE A 286 -2.26 -8.27 0.30
CA ILE A 286 -2.05 -7.18 1.26
C ILE A 286 -2.49 -5.86 0.63
N PRO A 287 -3.80 -5.62 0.47
CA PRO A 287 -4.30 -4.36 -0.06
C PRO A 287 -4.28 -3.24 0.98
N PHE A 288 -3.70 -2.11 0.61
CA PHE A 288 -3.67 -0.87 1.38
C PHE A 288 -4.75 0.08 0.87
N TYR A 289 -5.64 0.54 1.75
CA TYR A 289 -6.67 1.56 1.49
C TYR A 289 -7.31 1.45 0.09
N GLY A 290 -7.68 0.23 -0.30
CA GLY A 290 -8.31 -0.07 -1.60
C GLY A 290 -9.79 0.30 -1.66
N VAL A 291 -10.32 0.34 -2.89
CA VAL A 291 -11.76 0.36 -3.14
C VAL A 291 -12.23 -1.07 -3.35
N TYR A 292 -13.23 -1.51 -2.59
CA TYR A 292 -13.64 -2.92 -2.63
C TYR A 292 -15.06 -3.14 -3.16
N ASP A 293 -15.88 -2.07 -3.21
CA ASP A 293 -17.27 -2.14 -3.68
C ASP A 293 -17.64 -0.88 -4.48
N PHE A 294 -17.79 -1.01 -5.79
CA PHE A 294 -18.23 0.05 -6.69
C PHE A 294 -19.75 0.13 -6.85
N THR A 295 -20.50 -0.80 -6.27
CA THR A 295 -21.95 -0.86 -6.40
C THR A 295 -22.67 0.07 -5.41
N ARG A 296 -22.01 0.43 -4.32
CA ARG A 296 -22.58 1.24 -3.24
C ARG A 296 -22.87 2.68 -3.66
N SER A 297 -23.92 3.23 -3.05
CA SER A 297 -24.35 4.61 -3.27
C SER A 297 -24.43 5.42 -1.98
N ASP A 298 -24.08 4.82 -0.85
CA ASP A 298 -24.07 5.43 0.48
C ASP A 298 -22.76 6.16 0.81
N SER A 299 -22.60 6.58 2.06
CA SER A 299 -21.42 7.30 2.55
C SER A 299 -20.11 6.50 2.51
N SER A 300 -20.18 5.20 2.19
CA SER A 300 -18.96 4.38 1.98
C SER A 300 -18.30 4.59 0.61
N MET A 301 -18.94 5.38 -0.27
CA MET A 301 -18.38 5.77 -1.57
C MET A 301 -18.19 7.28 -1.62
N HIS A 302 -16.98 7.72 -1.95
CA HIS A 302 -16.72 9.15 -2.15
C HIS A 302 -17.58 9.69 -3.31
N PRO A 303 -18.31 10.81 -3.15
CA PRO A 303 -19.25 11.33 -4.17
C PRO A 303 -18.64 11.57 -5.55
N MET A 304 -17.35 11.96 -5.59
CA MET A 304 -16.63 12.18 -6.86
C MET A 304 -16.12 10.89 -7.52
N MET A 305 -16.12 9.77 -6.79
CA MET A 305 -15.58 8.50 -7.29
C MET A 305 -16.41 7.97 -8.46
N VAL A 306 -17.71 7.82 -8.30
CA VAL A 306 -18.58 7.26 -9.35
C VAL A 306 -18.57 8.10 -10.63
N PRO A 307 -18.73 9.43 -10.60
CA PRO A 307 -18.58 10.26 -11.79
C PRO A 307 -17.22 10.11 -12.48
N MET A 308 -16.13 10.06 -11.71
CA MET A 308 -14.79 9.88 -12.23
C MET A 308 -14.63 8.50 -12.92
N LEU A 309 -15.09 7.44 -12.27
CA LEU A 309 -15.07 6.09 -12.82
C LEU A 309 -15.85 5.98 -14.13
N GLN A 310 -17.10 6.48 -14.14
CA GLN A 310 -17.96 6.47 -15.33
C GLN A 310 -17.35 7.24 -16.50
N LYS A 311 -16.71 8.38 -16.23
CA LYS A 311 -16.15 9.25 -17.28
C LYS A 311 -14.82 8.74 -17.82
N HIS A 312 -13.94 8.20 -16.96
CA HIS A 312 -12.54 7.99 -17.33
C HIS A 312 -12.11 6.53 -17.32
N VAL A 313 -12.67 5.69 -16.43
CA VAL A 313 -12.22 4.31 -16.22
C VAL A 313 -13.10 3.31 -16.97
N PHE A 314 -14.40 3.31 -16.69
CA PHE A 314 -15.34 2.40 -17.33
C PHE A 314 -15.86 2.92 -18.65
N LYS A 315 -16.01 4.24 -18.80
CA LYS A 315 -16.59 4.97 -19.96
C LYS A 315 -18.05 4.58 -20.24
N VAL A 316 -18.70 4.04 -19.25
CA VAL A 316 -20.12 3.70 -19.24
C VAL A 316 -20.77 4.20 -17.96
N LYS A 317 -22.10 4.41 -17.99
CA LYS A 317 -22.84 4.82 -16.80
C LYS A 317 -23.22 3.61 -15.96
N ARG A 318 -22.96 3.66 -14.65
CA ARG A 318 -23.27 2.58 -13.71
C ARG A 318 -24.73 2.15 -13.76
N ARG A 319 -25.66 3.09 -13.97
CA ARG A 319 -27.11 2.80 -14.07
C ARG A 319 -27.47 1.97 -15.28
N GLU A 320 -26.70 2.10 -16.39
CA GLU A 320 -26.92 1.42 -17.66
C GLU A 320 -26.17 0.08 -17.70
N HIS A 321 -25.01 0.02 -17.01
CA HIS A 321 -24.12 -1.15 -16.97
C HIS A 321 -23.75 -1.54 -15.52
N PRO A 322 -24.70 -1.87 -14.64
CA PRO A 322 -24.41 -2.17 -13.24
C PRO A 322 -23.51 -3.39 -13.04
N ASP A 323 -23.60 -4.37 -13.93
CA ASP A 323 -22.80 -5.59 -13.87
C ASP A 323 -21.30 -5.36 -14.08
N GLU A 324 -20.89 -4.38 -14.88
CA GLU A 324 -19.48 -4.04 -15.02
C GLU A 324 -18.88 -3.54 -13.69
N PHE A 325 -19.63 -2.71 -12.97
CA PHE A 325 -19.22 -2.22 -11.65
C PHE A 325 -19.24 -3.32 -10.59
N ARG A 326 -20.21 -4.25 -10.68
CA ARG A 326 -20.26 -5.43 -9.81
C ARG A 326 -19.07 -6.37 -10.07
N VAL A 327 -18.77 -6.67 -11.32
CA VAL A 327 -17.64 -7.52 -11.72
C VAL A 327 -16.29 -6.88 -11.35
N ALA A 328 -16.20 -5.56 -11.34
CA ALA A 328 -15.02 -4.83 -10.88
C ALA A 328 -14.87 -4.78 -9.36
N SER A 329 -15.87 -5.14 -8.58
CA SER A 329 -15.88 -4.99 -7.11
C SER A 329 -15.29 -6.23 -6.43
N PRO A 330 -14.14 -6.17 -5.76
CA PRO A 330 -13.54 -7.30 -5.05
C PRO A 330 -14.50 -8.02 -4.09
N ILE A 331 -15.36 -7.28 -3.40
CA ILE A 331 -16.31 -7.83 -2.42
C ILE A 331 -17.28 -8.87 -3.03
N THR A 332 -17.60 -8.76 -4.32
CA THR A 332 -18.51 -9.67 -5.02
C THR A 332 -17.85 -10.99 -5.45
N HIS A 333 -16.52 -11.08 -5.32
CA HIS A 333 -15.72 -12.26 -5.64
C HIS A 333 -15.18 -12.97 -4.41
N VAL A 334 -15.58 -12.53 -3.21
CA VAL A 334 -15.18 -13.20 -1.98
C VAL A 334 -15.70 -14.64 -1.98
N ARG A 335 -14.81 -15.59 -1.72
CA ARG A 335 -15.04 -17.03 -1.80
C ARG A 335 -14.38 -17.75 -0.63
N GLN A 336 -14.81 -18.98 -0.35
CA GLN A 336 -14.37 -19.77 0.80
C GLN A 336 -12.86 -20.06 0.75
N ASP A 337 -12.33 -20.38 -0.41
CA ASP A 337 -10.91 -20.67 -0.65
C ASP A 337 -10.10 -19.42 -1.07
N ALA A 338 -10.55 -18.19 -0.70
CA ALA A 338 -9.76 -16.98 -0.88
C ALA A 338 -8.41 -17.10 -0.16
N PRO A 339 -7.31 -16.55 -0.70
CA PRO A 339 -6.03 -16.60 0.02
C PRO A 339 -6.11 -15.78 1.32
N PRO A 340 -5.15 -15.95 2.25
CA PRO A 340 -5.02 -15.07 3.41
C PRO A 340 -4.94 -13.59 3.02
N PHE A 341 -5.62 -12.72 3.77
CA PHE A 341 -5.67 -11.29 3.55
C PHE A 341 -5.14 -10.49 4.74
N PHE A 342 -4.32 -9.47 4.48
CA PHE A 342 -4.04 -8.40 5.43
C PHE A 342 -4.48 -7.05 4.86
N VAL A 343 -5.60 -6.52 5.30
CA VAL A 343 -6.16 -5.25 4.86
C VAL A 343 -5.72 -4.13 5.79
N LEU A 344 -5.10 -3.06 5.25
CA LEU A 344 -4.68 -1.89 6.01
C LEU A 344 -5.42 -0.65 5.53
N HIS A 345 -5.94 0.18 6.46
CA HIS A 345 -6.66 1.40 6.11
C HIS A 345 -6.44 2.51 7.16
N GLY A 346 -6.37 3.75 6.72
CA GLY A 346 -6.25 4.91 7.60
C GLY A 346 -7.63 5.41 8.07
N THR A 347 -7.79 5.70 9.37
CA THR A 347 -9.07 6.18 9.92
C THR A 347 -9.48 7.56 9.39
N ASN A 348 -8.52 8.34 8.90
CA ASN A 348 -8.73 9.68 8.38
C ASN A 348 -8.67 9.76 6.84
N ASP A 349 -8.77 8.61 6.17
CA ASP A 349 -8.78 8.58 4.71
C ASP A 349 -9.94 9.43 4.15
N SER A 350 -9.60 10.49 3.42
CA SER A 350 -10.55 11.43 2.83
C SER A 350 -10.76 11.20 1.33
N LEU A 351 -10.14 10.18 0.75
CA LEU A 351 -10.35 9.78 -0.65
C LEU A 351 -11.17 8.50 -0.75
N ILE A 352 -10.85 7.51 0.10
CA ILE A 352 -11.58 6.24 0.16
C ILE A 352 -12.05 6.05 1.60
N PRO A 353 -13.36 6.16 1.86
CA PRO A 353 -13.90 5.96 3.21
C PRO A 353 -13.51 4.60 3.79
N VAL A 354 -13.13 4.57 5.07
CA VAL A 354 -12.69 3.36 5.77
C VAL A 354 -13.76 2.27 5.81
N GLU A 355 -15.02 2.64 5.63
CA GLU A 355 -16.18 1.77 5.50
C GLU A 355 -16.06 0.77 4.33
N GLN A 356 -15.31 1.12 3.28
CA GLN A 356 -14.97 0.20 2.18
C GLN A 356 -14.20 -1.01 2.71
N ALA A 357 -13.17 -0.76 3.51
CA ALA A 357 -12.37 -1.82 4.11
C ALA A 357 -13.16 -2.63 5.14
N ARG A 358 -13.95 -1.96 6.00
CA ARG A 358 -14.78 -2.61 7.02
C ARG A 358 -15.77 -3.60 6.40
N SER A 359 -16.51 -3.17 5.37
CA SER A 359 -17.48 -4.03 4.68
C SER A 359 -16.79 -5.21 3.98
N PHE A 360 -15.66 -4.97 3.34
CA PHE A 360 -14.89 -6.00 2.66
C PHE A 360 -14.34 -7.05 3.62
N VAL A 361 -13.74 -6.60 4.72
CA VAL A 361 -13.22 -7.49 5.77
C VAL A 361 -14.32 -8.30 6.45
N ALA A 362 -15.46 -7.68 6.74
CA ALA A 362 -16.62 -8.39 7.27
C ALA A 362 -17.02 -9.54 6.33
N ARG A 363 -17.13 -9.25 5.03
CA ARG A 363 -17.48 -10.25 4.02
C ARG A 363 -16.43 -11.36 3.90
N LEU A 364 -15.14 -11.02 3.94
CA LEU A 364 -14.07 -12.01 3.95
C LEU A 364 -14.17 -12.94 5.16
N ARG A 365 -14.35 -12.39 6.37
CA ARG A 365 -14.45 -13.17 7.62
C ARG A 365 -15.69 -14.06 7.70
N GLU A 366 -16.77 -13.66 7.04
CA GLU A 366 -17.99 -14.49 6.93
C GLU A 366 -17.82 -15.67 5.97
N THR A 367 -16.93 -15.56 4.99
CA THR A 367 -16.93 -16.47 3.84
C THR A 367 -15.65 -17.29 3.71
N SER A 368 -14.48 -16.70 4.02
CA SER A 368 -13.18 -17.35 3.81
C SER A 368 -12.78 -18.22 5.00
N ASP A 369 -12.24 -19.40 4.71
CA ASP A 369 -11.62 -20.29 5.70
C ASP A 369 -10.18 -19.86 6.06
N GLN A 370 -9.63 -18.86 5.37
CA GLN A 370 -8.26 -18.42 5.55
C GLN A 370 -8.17 -17.20 6.49
N PRO A 371 -7.00 -16.96 7.10
CA PRO A 371 -6.78 -15.82 7.99
C PRO A 371 -7.08 -14.47 7.33
N VAL A 372 -7.83 -13.62 8.05
CA VAL A 372 -8.15 -12.24 7.64
C VAL A 372 -7.72 -11.27 8.72
N VAL A 373 -6.56 -10.65 8.51
CA VAL A 373 -6.01 -9.59 9.35
C VAL A 373 -6.53 -8.24 8.87
N TYR A 374 -6.92 -7.38 9.80
CA TYR A 374 -7.38 -6.04 9.49
C TYR A 374 -6.84 -5.01 10.46
N ALA A 375 -6.15 -3.99 9.97
CA ALA A 375 -5.64 -2.88 10.77
C ALA A 375 -6.21 -1.53 10.31
N GLU A 376 -6.88 -0.84 11.24
CA GLU A 376 -7.21 0.58 11.10
C GLU A 376 -6.14 1.42 11.80
N LEU A 377 -5.48 2.31 11.06
CA LEU A 377 -4.40 3.13 11.58
C LEU A 377 -4.91 4.50 12.03
N PRO A 378 -4.83 4.83 13.34
CA PRO A 378 -5.35 6.09 13.87
C PRO A 378 -4.67 7.30 13.24
N CYS A 379 -5.47 8.30 12.86
CA CYS A 379 -5.03 9.55 12.21
C CYS A 379 -4.24 9.36 10.90
N ALA A 380 -4.17 8.14 10.36
CA ALA A 380 -3.57 7.92 9.06
C ALA A 380 -4.51 8.41 7.95
N GLN A 381 -3.93 9.10 6.98
CA GLN A 381 -4.61 9.56 5.78
C GLN A 381 -4.39 8.53 4.64
N HIS A 382 -5.10 8.68 3.53
CA HIS A 382 -4.82 7.95 2.29
C HIS A 382 -3.34 8.03 1.93
N ALA A 383 -2.77 6.96 1.40
CA ALA A 383 -1.35 6.92 0.99
C ALA A 383 -0.32 7.16 2.13
N PHE A 384 -0.62 6.75 3.36
CA PHE A 384 0.24 6.92 4.54
C PHE A 384 1.60 6.20 4.43
N ASP A 385 1.73 5.24 3.54
CA ASP A 385 2.92 4.40 3.34
C ASP A 385 3.89 4.93 2.26
N ILE A 386 3.53 6.00 1.54
CA ILE A 386 4.38 6.57 0.47
C ILE A 386 5.67 7.17 1.04
N PHE A 387 5.59 7.83 2.20
CA PHE A 387 6.74 8.44 2.84
C PHE A 387 7.45 7.44 3.76
N GLY A 388 8.78 7.62 3.95
CA GLY A 388 9.55 6.88 4.95
C GLY A 388 9.22 7.32 6.37
N SER A 389 7.96 7.29 6.76
CA SER A 389 7.48 7.65 8.09
C SER A 389 7.62 6.49 9.08
N ALA A 390 7.48 6.77 10.38
CA ALA A 390 7.47 5.72 11.40
C ALA A 390 6.29 4.75 11.17
N ARG A 391 5.12 5.27 10.80
CA ARG A 391 3.93 4.46 10.51
C ARG A 391 4.16 3.53 9.32
N ALA A 392 4.73 4.03 8.23
CA ALA A 392 5.08 3.20 7.07
C ALA A 392 6.07 2.09 7.43
N ALA A 393 7.05 2.39 8.30
CA ALA A 393 8.01 1.39 8.78
C ALA A 393 7.32 0.30 9.64
N HIS A 394 6.44 0.69 10.58
CA HIS A 394 5.68 -0.27 11.37
C HIS A 394 4.74 -1.12 10.50
N ALA A 395 4.09 -0.51 9.50
CA ALA A 395 3.26 -1.25 8.55
C ALA A 395 4.08 -2.28 7.75
N ALA A 396 5.29 -1.93 7.31
CA ALA A 396 6.16 -2.86 6.60
C ALA A 396 6.57 -4.06 7.47
N VAL A 397 6.89 -3.83 8.75
CA VAL A 397 7.21 -4.90 9.72
C VAL A 397 5.98 -5.78 9.97
N ALA A 398 4.79 -5.20 10.14
CA ALA A 398 3.57 -5.98 10.36
C ALA A 398 3.20 -6.83 9.13
N VAL A 399 3.39 -6.30 7.92
CA VAL A 399 3.20 -7.07 6.68
C VAL A 399 4.19 -8.22 6.58
N GLU A 400 5.45 -7.98 6.91
CA GLU A 400 6.47 -9.04 6.97
C GLU A 400 6.06 -10.15 7.95
N GLN A 401 5.62 -9.82 9.16
CA GLN A 401 5.17 -10.78 10.17
C GLN A 401 3.96 -11.60 9.67
N PHE A 402 2.98 -10.96 9.05
CA PHE A 402 1.86 -11.64 8.41
C PHE A 402 2.33 -12.62 7.33
N LEU A 403 3.19 -12.16 6.42
CA LEU A 403 3.68 -12.97 5.31
C LEU A 403 4.55 -14.14 5.79
N ALA A 404 5.34 -13.95 6.86
CA ALA A 404 6.12 -15.00 7.47
C ALA A 404 5.23 -16.11 8.04
N GLU A 405 4.14 -15.75 8.72
CA GLU A 405 3.17 -16.69 9.26
C GLU A 405 2.48 -17.50 8.14
N VAL A 406 2.00 -16.82 7.10
CA VAL A 406 1.39 -17.45 5.93
C VAL A 406 2.39 -18.38 5.21
N TYR A 407 3.64 -17.95 5.09
CA TYR A 407 4.69 -18.76 4.47
C TYR A 407 5.01 -20.02 5.29
N ALA A 408 5.04 -19.92 6.62
CA ALA A 408 5.29 -21.04 7.51
C ALA A 408 4.14 -22.06 7.48
N SER A 409 2.91 -21.59 7.34
CA SER A 409 1.70 -22.43 7.35
C SER A 409 1.45 -23.16 6.01
N ARG A 410 2.30 -22.95 4.98
CA ARG A 410 2.13 -23.63 3.69
C ARG A 410 2.31 -25.14 3.84
N PRO A 411 1.55 -25.98 3.09
CA PRO A 411 1.81 -27.40 3.03
C PRO A 411 3.26 -27.65 2.63
N ALA A 412 3.93 -28.59 3.32
CA ALA A 412 5.26 -29.02 2.90
C ALA A 412 5.18 -29.46 1.42
N SER A 413 5.97 -28.83 0.55
CA SER A 413 6.05 -29.26 -0.85
C SER A 413 6.47 -30.73 -0.81
N THR A 414 5.66 -31.59 -1.41
CA THR A 414 6.04 -32.97 -1.68
C THR A 414 7.26 -32.88 -2.60
N SER A 415 8.44 -32.94 -2.00
CA SER A 415 9.68 -33.12 -2.75
C SER A 415 9.51 -34.43 -3.50
N VAL A 416 9.30 -34.33 -4.82
CA VAL A 416 9.40 -35.48 -5.73
C VAL A 416 10.77 -36.07 -5.47
N GLY A 417 10.80 -37.25 -4.84
CA GLY A 417 11.99 -37.94 -4.48
C GLY A 417 12.86 -38.16 -5.70
N LEU A 418 14.02 -37.54 -5.71
CA LEU A 418 15.14 -38.01 -6.51
C LEU A 418 15.50 -39.43 -5.96
N THR A 419 14.91 -40.43 -6.59
CA THR A 419 15.31 -41.82 -6.42
C THR A 419 16.82 -41.86 -6.70
N LYS A 420 17.60 -42.11 -5.65
CA LYS A 420 19.02 -42.46 -5.79
C LYS A 420 19.11 -43.65 -6.73
N LEU A 421 19.57 -43.46 -7.94
CA LEU A 421 20.11 -44.51 -8.76
C LEU A 421 21.37 -45.02 -8.03
N ALA A 422 21.27 -46.22 -7.49
CA ALA A 422 22.42 -46.95 -6.96
C ALA A 422 23.39 -47.24 -8.12
N PRO A 423 24.70 -47.08 -7.92
CA PRO A 423 25.68 -47.53 -8.90
C PRO A 423 25.76 -49.04 -8.89
N SER A 424 25.59 -49.63 -10.05
CA SER A 424 25.93 -51.02 -10.37
C SER A 424 27.42 -51.19 -10.50
#